data_7d96f290f7aea4f4d26479b8eb6cf335
#
_entry.id   7d96f290f7aea4f4d26479b8eb6cf335
#
_cell.length_a   1.000
_cell.length_b   1.000
_cell.length_c   1.000
_cell.angle_alpha   90.00
_cell.angle_beta   90.00
_cell.angle_gamma   90.00
#
_symmetry.space_group_name_H-M   'P 1'
#
loop_
_entity.id
_entity.type
_entity.pdbx_description
1 polymer ?
#
loop_
_entity_poly.entity_id
_entity_poly.type
_entity_poly.pdbx_seq_one_letter_code
_entity_poly.pdbx_strand_id
1 'polypeptide(L)'
;PGKELYESLGCIYCHSQQVRPEEFGADLLRGWGRRRSVPRDYLFDDPPLLGSMRTGPDLANTAQRQPSAPWHYLHLFDPQITSPGSVMPSFKFLFDVTDEEPRSTTDAVQLPESYVEDQRWIVPSQRARELVGYLLSLDQKHALEDVQ
;
A
#
# COMPACT_ATOMS: atom_id res chain seq x y z
N PRO A 1 4.75 14.13 -1.96
CA PRO A 1 4.11 14.00 -0.63
C PRO A 1 3.91 12.53 -0.24
N GLY A 2 3.22 11.69 -1.03
CA GLY A 2 2.96 10.29 -0.66
C GLY A 2 4.21 9.44 -0.52
N LYS A 3 5.22 9.60 -1.38
CA LYS A 3 6.52 8.93 -1.28
C LYS A 3 7.27 9.33 0.00
N GLU A 4 7.32 10.61 0.31
CA GLU A 4 7.92 11.14 1.55
C GLU A 4 7.23 10.60 2.80
N LEU A 5 5.89 10.47 2.76
CA LEU A 5 5.14 9.82 3.83
C LEU A 5 5.50 8.35 3.97
N TYR A 6 5.59 7.61 2.88
CA TYR A 6 6.01 6.21 2.87
C TYR A 6 7.38 6.02 3.53
N GLU A 7 8.34 6.89 3.23
CA GLU A 7 9.67 6.90 3.85
C GLU A 7 9.61 7.25 5.34
N SER A 8 8.97 8.38 5.68
CA SER A 8 8.94 8.90 7.05
C SER A 8 8.15 8.01 8.01
N LEU A 9 7.17 7.26 7.52
CA LEU A 9 6.41 6.28 8.30
C LEU A 9 7.11 4.92 8.42
N GLY A 10 8.26 4.74 7.77
CA GLY A 10 9.08 3.54 7.90
C GLY A 10 8.55 2.33 7.14
N CYS A 11 7.67 2.51 6.16
CA CYS A 11 7.09 1.41 5.37
C CYS A 11 8.18 0.56 4.69
N ILE A 12 9.28 1.22 4.26
CA ILE A 12 10.43 0.58 3.61
C ILE A 12 11.16 -0.41 4.50
N TYR A 13 11.00 -0.34 5.83
CA TYR A 13 11.64 -1.29 6.75
C TYR A 13 10.96 -2.66 6.77
N CYS A 14 9.72 -2.75 6.29
CA CYS A 14 8.97 -4.02 6.22
C CYS A 14 8.59 -4.42 4.80
N HIS A 15 8.57 -3.46 3.86
CA HIS A 15 8.20 -3.66 2.46
C HIS A 15 9.34 -3.29 1.52
N SER A 16 9.54 -4.10 0.49
CA SER A 16 10.41 -3.78 -0.64
C SER A 16 9.59 -3.25 -1.83
N GLN A 17 10.25 -2.60 -2.76
CA GLN A 17 9.71 -2.19 -4.05
C GLN A 17 10.64 -2.70 -5.18
N GLN A 18 10.93 -3.99 -5.15
CA GLN A 18 11.81 -4.65 -6.11
C GLN A 18 11.37 -6.10 -6.28
N VAL A 19 10.72 -6.41 -7.39
CA VAL A 19 10.38 -7.79 -7.75
C VAL A 19 11.64 -8.53 -8.18
N ARG A 20 11.95 -9.64 -7.54
CA ARG A 20 13.11 -10.49 -7.83
C ARG A 20 12.81 -11.44 -8.97
N PRO A 21 13.82 -11.82 -9.78
CA PRO A 21 13.68 -12.89 -10.75
C PRO A 21 13.50 -14.25 -10.05
N GLU A 22 13.01 -15.23 -10.79
CA GLU A 22 12.66 -16.57 -10.26
C GLU A 22 13.85 -17.28 -9.60
N GLU A 23 15.05 -17.05 -10.08
CA GLU A 23 16.28 -17.67 -9.54
C GLU A 23 16.64 -17.17 -8.15
N PHE A 24 16.11 -15.99 -7.75
CA PHE A 24 16.46 -15.32 -6.49
C PHE A 24 15.28 -15.21 -5.50
N GLY A 25 14.09 -15.69 -5.86
CA GLY A 25 12.96 -15.62 -4.96
C GLY A 25 11.64 -16.09 -5.57
N ALA A 26 10.62 -16.12 -4.74
CA ALA A 26 9.28 -16.55 -5.12
C ALA A 26 8.34 -15.38 -5.43
N ASP A 27 8.86 -14.23 -5.81
CA ASP A 27 8.08 -12.99 -5.96
C ASP A 27 7.05 -13.11 -7.08
N LEU A 28 7.46 -13.63 -8.22
CA LEU A 28 6.59 -13.86 -9.38
C LEU A 28 5.56 -14.95 -9.08
N LEU A 29 5.97 -16.03 -8.44
CA LEU A 29 5.07 -17.11 -8.01
C LEU A 29 4.01 -16.60 -7.02
N ARG A 30 4.37 -15.65 -6.15
CA ARG A 30 3.45 -14.99 -5.21
C ARG A 30 2.57 -13.91 -5.86
N GLY A 31 2.77 -13.64 -7.14
CA GLY A 31 2.04 -12.60 -7.86
C GLY A 31 2.41 -11.18 -7.40
N TRP A 32 3.59 -10.97 -6.82
CA TRP A 32 4.02 -9.65 -6.35
C TRP A 32 4.37 -8.71 -7.49
N GLY A 33 4.70 -9.25 -8.66
CA GLY A 33 4.94 -8.50 -9.88
C GLY A 33 4.59 -9.28 -11.12
N ARG A 34 4.55 -8.61 -12.26
CA ARG A 34 4.33 -9.21 -13.58
C ARG A 34 5.63 -9.73 -14.21
N ARG A 35 6.74 -9.16 -13.80
CA ARG A 35 8.11 -9.46 -14.22
C ARG A 35 9.08 -9.01 -13.14
N ARG A 36 10.35 -9.43 -13.24
CA ARG A 36 11.39 -8.88 -12.38
C ARG A 36 11.55 -7.37 -12.58
N SER A 37 11.94 -6.68 -11.53
CA SER A 37 12.30 -5.27 -11.62
C SER A 37 13.62 -5.07 -12.36
N VAL A 38 13.72 -3.98 -13.09
CA VAL A 38 14.92 -3.57 -13.84
C VAL A 38 15.26 -2.11 -13.54
N PRO A 39 16.50 -1.65 -13.79
CA PRO A 39 16.90 -0.26 -13.51
C PRO A 39 15.99 0.79 -14.14
N ARG A 40 15.40 0.49 -15.30
CA ARG A 40 14.46 1.37 -15.99
C ARG A 40 13.19 1.67 -15.19
N ASP A 41 12.77 0.78 -14.30
CA ASP A 41 11.58 1.00 -13.45
C ASP A 41 11.78 2.15 -12.48
N TYR A 42 13.03 2.55 -12.20
CA TYR A 42 13.41 3.55 -11.20
C TYR A 42 14.00 4.83 -11.80
N LEU A 43 13.89 5.04 -13.11
CA LEU A 43 14.50 6.18 -13.80
C LEU A 43 14.11 7.55 -13.24
N PHE A 44 12.91 7.66 -12.70
CA PHE A 44 12.35 8.89 -12.14
C PHE A 44 12.30 8.88 -10.61
N ASP A 45 12.89 7.86 -9.99
CA ASP A 45 12.96 7.73 -8.54
C ASP A 45 14.27 8.31 -8.01
N ASP A 46 14.16 9.28 -7.11
CA ASP A 46 15.29 9.85 -6.39
C ASP A 46 14.95 9.97 -4.88
N PRO A 47 15.54 9.13 -4.04
CA PRO A 47 16.17 7.83 -4.37
C PRO A 47 15.15 6.72 -4.70
N PRO A 48 15.58 5.63 -5.37
CA PRO A 48 14.74 4.44 -5.52
C PRO A 48 14.56 3.74 -4.17
N LEU A 49 13.31 3.39 -3.83
CA LEU A 49 12.96 2.78 -2.55
C LEU A 49 12.93 1.24 -2.64
N LEU A 50 14.06 0.63 -2.99
CA LEU A 50 14.13 -0.83 -3.21
C LEU A 50 13.71 -1.64 -1.97
N GLY A 51 14.17 -1.23 -0.79
CA GLY A 51 13.96 -1.95 0.45
C GLY A 51 14.83 -3.20 0.57
N SER A 52 15.08 -3.65 1.79
CA SER A 52 15.89 -4.84 2.09
C SER A 52 15.15 -5.89 2.91
N MET A 53 14.03 -5.53 3.49
CA MET A 53 13.20 -6.39 4.35
C MET A 53 11.87 -6.71 3.67
N ARG A 54 11.35 -7.90 3.95
CA ARG A 54 10.07 -8.40 3.44
C ARG A 54 9.26 -9.07 4.53
N THR A 55 9.11 -8.38 5.65
CA THR A 55 8.14 -8.75 6.68
C THR A 55 6.73 -8.68 6.11
N GLY A 56 6.46 -7.66 5.28
CA GLY A 56 5.32 -7.58 4.40
C GLY A 56 5.67 -7.92 2.93
N PRO A 57 4.67 -7.99 2.02
CA PRO A 57 4.88 -8.25 0.60
C PRO A 57 5.64 -7.12 -0.09
N ASP A 58 6.24 -7.43 -1.25
CA ASP A 58 6.77 -6.42 -2.16
C ASP A 58 5.64 -5.53 -2.71
N LEU A 59 5.90 -4.24 -2.85
CA LEU A 59 4.91 -3.24 -3.26
C LEU A 59 5.14 -2.66 -4.67
N ALA A 60 6.19 -3.09 -5.40
CA ALA A 60 6.50 -2.53 -6.73
C ALA A 60 5.33 -2.60 -7.74
N ASN A 61 4.40 -3.53 -7.54
CA ASN A 61 3.22 -3.69 -8.39
C ASN A 61 1.92 -3.75 -7.57
N THR A 62 1.87 -3.02 -6.46
CA THR A 62 0.72 -3.08 -5.54
C THR A 62 -0.55 -2.52 -6.18
N ALA A 63 -0.45 -1.50 -7.03
CA ALA A 63 -1.59 -0.93 -7.74
C ALA A 63 -2.34 -1.93 -8.64
N GLN A 64 -1.62 -2.89 -9.23
CA GLN A 64 -2.24 -3.95 -10.03
C GLN A 64 -2.85 -5.05 -9.15
N ARG A 65 -2.22 -5.34 -8.03
CA ARG A 65 -2.61 -6.40 -7.10
C ARG A 65 -3.77 -5.99 -6.21
N GLN A 66 -3.75 -4.73 -5.77
CA GLN A 66 -4.74 -4.11 -4.89
C GLN A 66 -5.13 -2.72 -5.42
N PRO A 67 -5.97 -2.63 -6.47
CA PRO A 67 -6.32 -1.37 -7.09
C PRO A 67 -7.34 -0.54 -6.28
N SER A 68 -7.86 -1.07 -5.18
CA SER A 68 -8.93 -0.47 -4.40
C SER A 68 -8.38 0.51 -3.34
N ALA A 69 -8.62 1.81 -3.49
CA ALA A 69 -8.29 2.80 -2.47
C ALA A 69 -9.00 2.52 -1.12
N PRO A 70 -10.29 2.19 -1.06
CA PRO A 70 -10.95 1.81 0.18
C PRO A 70 -10.28 0.64 0.90
N TRP A 71 -9.80 -0.37 0.17
CA TRP A 71 -9.04 -1.47 0.75
C TRP A 71 -7.75 -0.98 1.42
N HIS A 72 -7.00 -0.08 0.76
CA HIS A 72 -5.78 0.50 1.33
C HIS A 72 -6.07 1.32 2.59
N TYR A 73 -7.15 2.11 2.60
CA TYR A 73 -7.54 2.86 3.81
C TYR A 73 -7.85 1.91 4.96
N LEU A 74 -8.64 0.87 4.71
CA LEU A 74 -8.98 -0.12 5.72
C LEU A 74 -7.72 -0.87 6.24
N HIS A 75 -6.82 -1.26 5.33
CA HIS A 75 -5.57 -1.93 5.67
C HIS A 75 -4.62 -1.04 6.48
N LEU A 76 -4.53 0.24 6.16
CA LEU A 76 -3.73 1.21 6.93
C LEU A 76 -4.37 1.52 8.28
N PHE A 77 -5.69 1.60 8.33
CA PHE A 77 -6.41 1.85 9.58
C PHE A 77 -6.21 0.70 10.58
N ASP A 78 -6.48 -0.53 10.15
CA ASP A 78 -6.20 -1.73 10.92
C ASP A 78 -5.91 -2.93 10.00
N PRO A 79 -4.63 -3.31 9.84
CA PRO A 79 -4.24 -4.41 8.97
C PRO A 79 -4.88 -5.75 9.31
N GLN A 80 -5.25 -5.99 10.56
CA GLN A 80 -5.88 -7.23 11.01
C GLN A 80 -7.26 -7.47 10.37
N ILE A 81 -7.96 -6.38 9.98
CA ILE A 81 -9.28 -6.48 9.34
C ILE A 81 -9.17 -7.10 7.95
N THR A 82 -8.18 -6.69 7.18
CA THR A 82 -7.99 -7.14 5.79
C THR A 82 -7.10 -8.35 5.67
N SER A 83 -6.23 -8.57 6.66
CA SER A 83 -5.22 -9.63 6.70
C SER A 83 -5.08 -10.18 8.12
N PRO A 84 -5.96 -11.09 8.54
CA PRO A 84 -5.91 -11.68 9.88
C PRO A 84 -4.54 -12.29 10.19
N GLY A 85 -3.99 -11.96 11.36
CA GLY A 85 -2.63 -12.37 11.76
C GLY A 85 -1.50 -11.47 11.24
N SER A 86 -1.82 -10.37 10.58
CA SER A 86 -0.83 -9.37 10.14
C SER A 86 -0.04 -8.82 11.33
N VAL A 87 1.28 -8.69 11.15
CA VAL A 87 2.20 -8.03 12.11
C VAL A 87 2.43 -6.55 11.74
N MET A 88 1.82 -6.07 10.67
CA MET A 88 1.89 -4.67 10.28
C MET A 88 1.20 -3.81 11.35
N PRO A 89 1.85 -2.73 11.83
CA PRO A 89 1.21 -1.83 12.77
C PRO A 89 0.03 -1.07 12.14
N SER A 90 -0.94 -0.68 12.95
CA SER A 90 -2.03 0.20 12.52
C SER A 90 -1.55 1.65 12.44
N PHE A 91 -2.05 2.38 11.43
CA PHE A 91 -1.76 3.79 11.19
C PHE A 91 -3.00 4.65 11.43
N LYS A 92 -3.75 4.36 12.52
CA LYS A 92 -5.00 5.06 12.87
C LYS A 92 -4.85 6.58 12.94
N PHE A 93 -3.66 7.07 13.27
CA PHE A 93 -3.34 8.51 13.31
C PHE A 93 -3.36 9.22 11.94
N LEU A 94 -3.51 8.46 10.84
CA LEU A 94 -3.74 9.01 9.50
C LEU A 94 -5.22 9.25 9.20
N PHE A 95 -6.10 9.00 10.16
CA PHE A 95 -7.55 9.09 9.99
C PHE A 95 -8.15 10.01 11.03
N ASP A 96 -9.18 10.74 10.63
CA ASP A 96 -9.95 11.60 11.49
C ASP A 96 -11.25 10.90 11.90
N VAL A 97 -11.70 11.15 13.11
CA VAL A 97 -12.99 10.66 13.65
C VAL A 97 -13.96 11.82 13.68
N THR A 98 -15.12 11.68 13.07
CA THR A 98 -16.13 12.73 13.00
C THR A 98 -17.54 12.18 13.26
N ASP A 99 -18.39 13.00 13.88
CA ASP A 99 -19.82 12.73 14.04
C ASP A 99 -20.61 13.14 12.78
N GLU A 100 -20.00 13.93 11.89
CA GLU A 100 -20.63 14.38 10.66
C GLU A 100 -20.56 13.28 9.59
N GLU A 101 -21.72 12.99 8.98
CA GLU A 101 -21.79 12.04 7.87
C GLU A 101 -20.98 12.56 6.67
N PRO A 102 -20.04 11.76 6.13
CA PRO A 102 -19.26 12.15 4.97
C PRO A 102 -20.16 12.39 3.76
N ARG A 103 -19.79 13.34 2.91
CA ARG A 103 -20.54 13.66 1.68
C ARG A 103 -20.70 12.50 0.72
N SER A 104 -19.81 11.51 0.82
CA SER A 104 -19.85 10.27 0.04
C SER A 104 -19.40 9.12 0.91
N THR A 105 -20.01 7.96 0.74
CA THR A 105 -19.59 6.71 1.40
C THR A 105 -18.17 6.29 1.01
N THR A 106 -17.65 6.76 -0.13
CA THR A 106 -16.26 6.57 -0.55
C THR A 106 -15.27 7.44 0.21
N ASP A 107 -15.75 8.46 0.91
CA ASP A 107 -14.93 9.37 1.72
C ASP A 107 -14.72 8.85 3.16
N ALA A 108 -15.37 7.77 3.53
CA ALA A 108 -15.21 7.12 4.83
C ALA A 108 -14.61 5.72 4.70
N VAL A 109 -13.90 5.29 5.75
CA VAL A 109 -13.42 3.91 5.88
C VAL A 109 -14.60 3.03 6.26
N GLN A 110 -14.90 2.02 5.45
CA GLN A 110 -15.97 1.06 5.72
C GLN A 110 -15.46 0.01 6.71
N LEU A 111 -15.73 0.24 7.99
CA LEU A 111 -15.39 -0.71 9.04
C LEU A 111 -16.42 -1.85 9.11
N PRO A 112 -16.00 -3.09 9.42
CA PRO A 112 -16.93 -4.16 9.82
C PRO A 112 -17.71 -3.76 11.06
N GLU A 113 -18.96 -4.24 11.18
CA GLU A 113 -19.85 -3.92 12.32
C GLU A 113 -19.20 -4.17 13.70
N SER A 114 -18.35 -5.19 13.81
CA SER A 114 -17.61 -5.50 15.04
C SER A 114 -16.57 -4.43 15.46
N TYR A 115 -16.26 -3.46 14.59
CA TYR A 115 -15.31 -2.38 14.84
C TYR A 115 -16.00 -1.03 15.04
N VAL A 116 -17.32 -0.96 14.90
CA VAL A 116 -18.10 0.27 15.08
C VAL A 116 -18.60 0.31 16.53
N GLU A 117 -17.80 0.90 17.42
CA GLU A 117 -18.18 1.05 18.83
C GLU A 117 -19.16 2.21 19.06
N ASP A 118 -19.03 3.28 18.29
CA ASP A 118 -19.90 4.47 18.31
C ASP A 118 -20.27 4.81 16.87
N GLN A 119 -21.44 5.38 16.63
CA GLN A 119 -21.93 5.79 15.29
C GLN A 119 -21.09 6.92 14.64
N ARG A 120 -19.78 6.92 14.87
CA ARG A 120 -18.85 7.91 14.33
C ARG A 120 -18.21 7.43 13.04
N TRP A 121 -17.91 8.37 12.17
CA TRP A 121 -17.27 8.11 10.88
C TRP A 121 -15.75 8.20 10.99
N ILE A 122 -15.06 7.30 10.32
CA ILE A 122 -13.60 7.33 10.16
C ILE A 122 -13.30 7.83 8.77
N VAL A 123 -12.61 8.96 8.67
CA VAL A 123 -12.35 9.64 7.42
C VAL A 123 -10.83 9.69 7.16
N PRO A 124 -10.35 9.29 5.97
CA PRO A 124 -8.93 9.44 5.64
C PRO A 124 -8.52 10.90 5.65
N SER A 125 -7.47 11.25 6.40
CA SER A 125 -6.86 12.58 6.34
C SER A 125 -6.22 12.83 4.96
N GLN A 126 -5.80 14.07 4.70
CA GLN A 126 -5.05 14.40 3.48
C GLN A 126 -3.78 13.53 3.36
N ARG A 127 -3.09 13.28 4.47
CA ARG A 127 -1.90 12.41 4.50
C ARG A 127 -2.21 10.96 4.10
N ALA A 128 -3.33 10.40 4.58
CA ALA A 128 -3.76 9.06 4.16
C ALA A 128 -4.02 9.01 2.66
N ARG A 129 -4.68 10.04 2.11
CA ARG A 129 -4.99 10.14 0.67
C ARG A 129 -3.71 10.21 -0.18
N GLU A 130 -2.74 11.00 0.24
CA GLU A 130 -1.44 11.12 -0.44
C GLU A 130 -0.65 9.82 -0.41
N LEU A 131 -0.62 9.14 0.74
CA LEU A 131 0.04 7.84 0.87
C LEU A 131 -0.62 6.79 -0.03
N VAL A 132 -1.95 6.68 0.01
CA VAL A 132 -2.68 5.72 -0.83
C VAL A 132 -2.54 6.07 -2.30
N GLY A 133 -2.54 7.36 -2.67
CA GLY A 133 -2.24 7.81 -4.03
C GLY A 133 -0.85 7.35 -4.50
N TYR A 134 0.16 7.43 -3.65
CA TYR A 134 1.49 6.88 -3.94
C TYR A 134 1.46 5.36 -4.10
N LEU A 135 0.84 4.62 -3.20
CA LEU A 135 0.73 3.15 -3.30
C LEU A 135 0.04 2.73 -4.60
N LEU A 136 -0.99 3.46 -5.01
CA LEU A 136 -1.72 3.21 -6.28
C LEU A 136 -0.96 3.69 -7.53
N SER A 137 0.15 4.39 -7.38
CA SER A 137 1.06 4.70 -8.49
C SER A 137 2.13 3.62 -8.72
N LEU A 138 2.30 2.69 -7.77
CA LEU A 138 3.29 1.61 -7.87
C LEU A 138 2.76 0.49 -8.75
N ASP A 139 3.09 0.53 -10.03
CA ASP A 139 2.66 -0.48 -11.00
C ASP A 139 3.76 -0.87 -11.99
N GLN A 140 3.59 -2.04 -12.59
CA GLN A 140 4.43 -2.57 -13.64
C GLN A 140 3.66 -2.67 -14.97
N LYS A 141 2.89 -1.62 -15.33
CA LYS A 141 2.09 -1.59 -16.57
C LYS A 141 2.95 -1.64 -17.83
N HIS A 142 4.20 -1.16 -17.75
CA HIS A 142 5.09 -1.17 -18.90
C HIS A 142 5.54 -2.59 -19.20
N ALA A 143 5.09 -3.12 -20.34
CA ALA A 143 5.69 -4.31 -20.90
C ALA A 143 7.11 -3.95 -21.37
N LEU A 144 8.10 -4.68 -20.87
CA LEU A 144 9.45 -4.66 -21.41
C LEU A 144 9.64 -5.97 -22.15
N GLU A 145 9.64 -5.91 -23.48
CA GLU A 145 9.66 -7.10 -24.36
C GLU A 145 10.86 -8.03 -24.10
N ASP A 146 11.96 -7.47 -23.57
CA ASP A 146 13.21 -8.19 -23.29
C ASP A 146 13.34 -8.66 -21.82
N VAL A 147 12.30 -8.55 -21.00
CA VAL A 147 12.37 -8.88 -19.58
C VAL A 147 11.26 -9.87 -19.22
N GLN A 148 11.67 -11.11 -19.09
CA GLN A 148 10.84 -12.19 -18.53
C GLN A 148 11.05 -12.33 -17.03
#